data_33544c8ac5fd6fc9955c7bcae0c2950b
#
_entry.id   33544c8ac5fd6fc9955c7bcae0c2950b
#
_cell.length_a   1.000
_cell.length_b   1.000
_cell.length_c   1.000
_cell.angle_alpha   90.00
_cell.angle_beta   90.00
_cell.angle_gamma   90.00
#
_symmetry.space_group_name_H-M   'P 1'
#
loop_
_entity.id
_entity.type
_entity.pdbx_description
1 polymer ?
#
loop_
_entity_poly.entity_id
_entity_poly.type
_entity_poly.pdbx_seq_one_letter_code
_entity_poly.pdbx_strand_id
1 'polypeptide(L)'
;MSEAEMDVSTWIGRRDERSDDVTVAPVWGFYDALDYDHTPQNGDALPPGTHWCYFHPHVPMHEVGPDGHPKRGGFMPDPAGLPRRMFAGSHMEFVGDIRIGETLTRTQEISSVTPKEGKTGKLLFVSVKETYAGPRGVGMVQNNDIVYREAPKDGANTPPPPKPAPTEAQWRRTINPDPVMLFKYSAVTFNGHRIHYDRTYAMNEEGYPGLVVHGPLIGTLLMDLCRRERPDDKLATFSFRAVAPLFDTAPFTVNGAPKDGDNDTWSLWAANDQGHLCMQGEATFG
;
A
#
# COMPACT_ATOMS: atom_id res chain seq x y z
N MET A 1 -26.81 7.37 28.34
CA MET A 1 -25.90 6.21 28.51
C MET A 1 -24.51 6.71 28.18
N SER A 2 -23.60 6.71 29.14
CA SER A 2 -22.22 7.13 28.92
C SER A 2 -21.58 6.23 27.84
N GLU A 3 -21.09 6.84 26.76
CA GLU A 3 -20.24 6.15 25.80
C GLU A 3 -19.03 5.60 26.57
N ALA A 4 -18.95 4.30 26.70
CA ALA A 4 -17.74 3.67 27.24
C ALA A 4 -16.59 4.08 26.32
N GLU A 5 -15.62 4.78 26.88
CA GLU A 5 -14.38 5.17 26.20
C GLU A 5 -13.75 3.86 25.66
N MET A 6 -13.47 3.82 24.35
CA MET A 6 -12.95 2.62 23.73
C MET A 6 -11.57 2.32 24.35
N ASP A 7 -11.47 1.22 25.10
CA ASP A 7 -10.18 0.82 25.69
C ASP A 7 -9.24 0.32 24.57
N VAL A 8 -8.37 1.23 24.15
CA VAL A 8 -7.37 0.98 23.10
C VAL A 8 -6.10 0.31 23.64
N SER A 9 -5.93 0.24 24.96
CA SER A 9 -4.71 -0.26 25.61
C SER A 9 -4.45 -1.74 25.29
N THR A 10 -5.51 -2.52 25.09
CA THR A 10 -5.43 -3.96 24.80
C THR A 10 -4.86 -4.28 23.42
N TRP A 11 -4.77 -3.29 22.53
CA TRP A 11 -4.24 -3.47 21.17
C TRP A 11 -2.79 -3.04 21.03
N ILE A 12 -2.39 -1.99 21.74
CA ILE A 12 -1.02 -1.46 21.68
C ILE A 12 -0.03 -2.52 22.19
N GLY A 13 1.04 -2.74 21.44
CA GLY A 13 2.07 -3.72 21.74
C GLY A 13 1.74 -5.16 21.32
N ARG A 14 0.56 -5.41 20.68
CA ARG A 14 0.31 -6.72 20.05
C ARG A 14 1.35 -7.01 19.00
N ARG A 15 1.85 -8.24 18.99
CA ARG A 15 2.85 -8.72 18.04
C ARG A 15 2.39 -9.99 17.33
N ASP A 16 2.78 -10.10 16.06
CA ASP A 16 2.71 -11.31 15.24
C ASP A 16 4.05 -11.48 14.55
N GLU A 17 4.54 -12.69 14.49
CA GLU A 17 5.81 -13.01 13.85
C GLU A 17 5.63 -14.19 12.91
N ARG A 18 6.14 -14.03 11.68
CA ARG A 18 6.08 -15.05 10.64
C ARG A 18 7.36 -15.08 9.84
N SER A 19 7.76 -16.28 9.43
CA SER A 19 8.85 -16.46 8.47
C SER A 19 8.31 -16.88 7.11
N ASP A 20 8.99 -16.46 6.06
CA ASP A 20 8.69 -16.82 4.68
C ASP A 20 9.98 -16.89 3.86
N ASP A 21 10.00 -17.74 2.84
CA ASP A 21 11.12 -17.87 1.93
C ASP A 21 10.95 -16.92 0.74
N VAL A 22 11.92 -16.05 0.52
CA VAL A 22 11.94 -15.11 -0.61
C VAL A 22 12.31 -15.86 -1.88
N THR A 23 11.33 -16.55 -2.48
CA THR A 23 11.53 -17.35 -3.68
C THR A 23 11.50 -16.49 -4.95
N VAL A 24 12.07 -16.97 -6.05
CA VAL A 24 12.16 -16.25 -7.34
C VAL A 24 10.77 -15.98 -7.97
N ALA A 25 9.83 -16.91 -7.84
CA ALA A 25 8.59 -16.87 -8.60
C ALA A 25 7.72 -15.61 -8.35
N PRO A 26 7.51 -15.14 -7.10
CA PRO A 26 6.78 -13.89 -6.86
C PRO A 26 7.49 -12.66 -7.44
N VAL A 27 8.83 -12.61 -7.41
CA VAL A 27 9.61 -11.50 -8.00
C VAL A 27 9.45 -11.49 -9.52
N TRP A 28 9.39 -12.65 -10.15
CA TRP A 28 9.14 -12.76 -11.58
C TRP A 28 7.78 -12.18 -11.95
N GLY A 29 6.72 -12.63 -11.26
CA GLY A 29 5.38 -12.08 -11.49
C GLY A 29 5.28 -10.58 -11.22
N PHE A 30 6.04 -10.07 -10.24
CA PHE A 30 6.14 -8.64 -9.95
C PHE A 30 6.82 -7.88 -11.11
N TYR A 31 7.93 -8.40 -11.67
CA TYR A 31 8.57 -7.81 -12.83
C TYR A 31 7.67 -7.81 -14.06
N ASP A 32 6.96 -8.92 -14.32
CA ASP A 32 5.98 -9.00 -15.41
C ASP A 32 4.85 -7.98 -15.30
N ALA A 33 4.42 -7.67 -14.06
CA ALA A 33 3.38 -6.66 -13.82
C ALA A 33 3.90 -5.22 -14.03
N LEU A 34 5.23 -4.99 -13.96
CA LEU A 34 5.88 -3.69 -14.11
C LEU A 34 6.60 -3.48 -15.45
N ASP A 35 6.49 -4.43 -16.39
CA ASP A 35 7.21 -4.41 -17.68
C ASP A 35 8.75 -4.34 -17.53
N TYR A 36 9.32 -5.27 -16.77
CA TYR A 36 10.76 -5.48 -16.71
C TYR A 36 11.18 -6.68 -17.56
N ASP A 37 12.16 -6.47 -18.43
CA ASP A 37 12.80 -7.53 -19.24
C ASP A 37 13.89 -8.30 -18.47
N HIS A 38 13.94 -8.19 -17.15
CA HIS A 38 14.94 -8.86 -16.33
C HIS A 38 14.43 -10.16 -15.74
N THR A 39 15.24 -11.21 -15.82
CA THR A 39 14.96 -12.52 -15.19
C THR A 39 15.61 -12.55 -13.80
N PRO A 40 14.82 -12.47 -12.70
CA PRO A 40 15.37 -12.49 -11.36
C PRO A 40 15.99 -13.84 -11.02
N GLN A 41 17.06 -13.83 -10.23
CA GLN A 41 17.79 -15.03 -9.79
C GLN A 41 18.03 -15.01 -8.27
N ASN A 42 18.29 -16.20 -7.69
CA ASN A 42 18.75 -16.27 -6.30
C ASN A 42 20.03 -15.46 -6.12
N GLY A 43 20.09 -14.69 -5.06
CA GLY A 43 21.19 -13.79 -4.75
C GLY A 43 21.01 -12.36 -5.24
N ASP A 44 20.08 -12.10 -6.17
CA ASP A 44 19.74 -10.73 -6.55
C ASP A 44 19.13 -9.95 -5.39
N ALA A 45 19.35 -8.64 -5.37
CA ALA A 45 18.68 -7.77 -4.39
C ALA A 45 17.16 -7.76 -4.61
N LEU A 46 16.40 -7.88 -3.52
CA LEU A 46 14.95 -7.82 -3.58
C LEU A 46 14.49 -6.39 -3.90
N PRO A 47 13.75 -6.17 -4.99
CA PRO A 47 13.29 -4.84 -5.34
C PRO A 47 12.37 -4.21 -4.29
N PRO A 48 12.45 -2.89 -4.03
CA PRO A 48 11.48 -2.20 -3.19
C PRO A 48 10.03 -2.46 -3.62
N GLY A 49 9.15 -2.72 -2.66
CA GLY A 49 7.75 -3.08 -2.92
C GLY A 49 7.48 -4.57 -3.08
N THR A 50 8.50 -5.39 -3.44
CA THR A 50 8.32 -6.84 -3.63
C THR A 50 8.02 -7.59 -2.34
N HIS A 51 8.36 -7.04 -1.17
CA HIS A 51 8.04 -7.64 0.12
C HIS A 51 6.54 -7.90 0.30
N TRP A 52 5.65 -7.17 -0.38
CA TRP A 52 4.22 -7.43 -0.39
C TRP A 52 3.80 -8.71 -1.14
N CYS A 53 4.72 -9.31 -1.89
CA CYS A 53 4.50 -10.60 -2.56
C CYS A 53 4.81 -11.81 -1.66
N TYR A 54 5.09 -11.57 -0.37
CA TYR A 54 5.41 -12.58 0.62
C TYR A 54 4.57 -12.40 1.89
N PHE A 55 4.68 -13.32 2.83
CA PHE A 55 3.93 -13.29 4.11
C PHE A 55 2.41 -13.23 3.91
N HIS A 56 1.92 -13.91 2.89
CA HIS A 56 0.51 -13.91 2.54
C HIS A 56 -0.38 -14.34 3.72
N PRO A 57 -1.56 -13.75 3.89
CA PRO A 57 -2.50 -14.19 4.91
C PRO A 57 -3.03 -15.58 4.55
N HIS A 58 -2.86 -16.54 5.46
CA HIS A 58 -3.45 -17.88 5.33
C HIS A 58 -4.85 -17.88 5.96
N VAL A 59 -5.83 -17.47 5.17
CA VAL A 59 -7.23 -17.36 5.59
C VAL A 59 -8.08 -18.31 4.73
N PRO A 60 -8.71 -19.35 5.35
CA PRO A 60 -9.59 -20.26 4.61
C PRO A 60 -10.85 -19.50 4.11
N MET A 61 -11.44 -20.00 3.02
CA MET A 61 -12.55 -19.31 2.35
C MET A 61 -13.76 -19.02 3.26
N HIS A 62 -14.03 -19.85 4.24
CA HIS A 62 -15.14 -19.62 5.19
C HIS A 62 -14.87 -18.45 6.16
N GLU A 63 -13.64 -17.97 6.24
CA GLU A 63 -13.22 -16.78 7.00
C GLU A 63 -13.00 -15.55 6.11
N VAL A 64 -13.27 -15.65 4.82
CA VAL A 64 -13.24 -14.52 3.88
C VAL A 64 -14.60 -13.83 3.84
N GLY A 65 -14.60 -12.50 3.85
CA GLY A 65 -15.79 -11.66 3.71
C GLY A 65 -16.27 -11.56 2.26
N PRO A 66 -17.46 -10.98 2.04
CA PRO A 66 -18.04 -10.84 0.70
C PRO A 66 -17.23 -9.93 -0.24
N ASP A 67 -16.41 -9.05 0.33
CA ASP A 67 -15.51 -8.15 -0.37
C ASP A 67 -14.17 -8.81 -0.77
N GLY A 68 -13.92 -10.06 -0.31
CA GLY A 68 -12.69 -10.80 -0.55
C GLY A 68 -11.59 -10.59 0.48
N HIS A 69 -11.81 -9.75 1.48
CA HIS A 69 -10.88 -9.62 2.62
C HIS A 69 -11.14 -10.67 3.71
N PRO A 70 -10.13 -11.00 4.52
CA PRO A 70 -10.34 -11.73 5.77
C PRO A 70 -11.40 -11.05 6.63
N LYS A 71 -12.28 -11.83 7.26
CA LYS A 71 -13.22 -11.31 8.25
C LYS A 71 -12.45 -10.57 9.34
N ARG A 72 -13.13 -9.60 9.96
CA ARG A 72 -12.51 -8.75 10.97
C ARG A 72 -12.17 -9.52 12.22
N GLY A 73 -11.23 -8.97 12.98
CA GLY A 73 -10.69 -9.54 14.21
C GLY A 73 -9.25 -10.05 14.05
N GLY A 74 -8.78 -10.81 15.01
CA GLY A 74 -7.41 -11.32 15.02
C GLY A 74 -6.37 -10.29 15.46
N PHE A 75 -5.32 -10.09 14.67
CA PHE A 75 -4.23 -9.17 15.01
C PHE A 75 -4.70 -7.71 15.04
N MET A 76 -5.45 -7.28 14.03
CA MET A 76 -5.94 -5.90 13.91
C MET A 76 -7.15 -5.65 14.81
N PRO A 77 -7.31 -4.40 15.34
CA PRO A 77 -8.51 -4.00 16.03
C PRO A 77 -9.79 -4.24 15.23
N ASP A 78 -10.86 -4.56 15.94
CA ASP A 78 -12.22 -4.54 15.40
C ASP A 78 -13.11 -3.58 16.24
N PRO A 79 -12.94 -2.26 16.01
CA PRO A 79 -13.64 -1.26 16.81
C PRO A 79 -15.12 -1.21 16.49
N ALA A 80 -15.96 -1.37 17.53
CA ALA A 80 -17.41 -1.24 17.40
C ALA A 80 -17.79 0.14 16.85
N GLY A 81 -18.72 0.18 15.90
CA GLY A 81 -19.23 1.44 15.31
C GLY A 81 -18.33 2.03 14.21
N LEU A 82 -17.16 1.48 13.93
CA LEU A 82 -16.25 1.94 12.87
C LEU A 82 -16.08 0.88 11.77
N PRO A 83 -17.13 0.65 10.95
CA PRO A 83 -17.15 -0.45 9.98
C PRO A 83 -16.17 -0.28 8.80
N ARG A 84 -15.67 0.90 8.52
CA ARG A 84 -14.80 1.14 7.38
C ARG A 84 -13.34 1.17 7.80
N ARG A 85 -12.55 0.23 7.26
CA ARG A 85 -11.10 0.19 7.40
C ARG A 85 -10.44 0.66 6.11
N MET A 86 -9.56 1.64 6.20
CA MET A 86 -8.87 2.22 5.06
C MET A 86 -7.36 2.24 5.33
N PHE A 87 -6.58 1.90 4.31
CA PHE A 87 -5.15 2.15 4.30
C PHE A 87 -4.92 3.65 4.05
N ALA A 88 -4.22 4.33 4.94
CA ALA A 88 -3.99 5.78 4.86
C ALA A 88 -2.63 6.11 4.23
N GLY A 89 -1.59 5.35 4.56
CA GLY A 89 -0.26 5.58 4.05
C GLY A 89 0.76 4.63 4.66
N SER A 90 1.99 4.73 4.18
CA SER A 90 3.11 3.95 4.67
C SER A 90 4.40 4.78 4.63
N HIS A 91 5.31 4.45 5.54
CA HIS A 91 6.69 4.92 5.55
C HIS A 91 7.62 3.72 5.65
N MET A 92 8.61 3.64 4.77
CA MET A 92 9.58 2.54 4.68
C MET A 92 10.99 3.09 4.84
N GLU A 93 11.81 2.35 5.58
CA GLU A 93 13.25 2.57 5.72
C GLU A 93 13.95 1.32 5.21
N PHE A 94 14.79 1.47 4.18
CA PHE A 94 15.59 0.39 3.61
C PHE A 94 16.96 0.36 4.29
N VAL A 95 17.04 -0.45 5.35
CA VAL A 95 18.20 -0.46 6.28
C VAL A 95 19.35 -1.31 5.74
N GLY A 96 19.02 -2.39 5.03
CA GLY A 96 20.02 -3.32 4.50
C GLY A 96 19.50 -4.10 3.30
N ASP A 97 20.40 -4.86 2.67
CA ASP A 97 20.04 -5.67 1.52
C ASP A 97 19.21 -6.90 1.97
N ILE A 98 18.08 -7.11 1.33
CA ILE A 98 17.35 -8.37 1.31
C ILE A 98 17.62 -9.04 -0.03
N ARG A 99 17.85 -10.36 -0.05
CA ARG A 99 18.14 -11.08 -1.30
C ARG A 99 17.16 -12.20 -1.57
N ILE A 100 16.92 -12.42 -2.84
CA ILE A 100 16.15 -13.58 -3.33
C ILE A 100 16.88 -14.87 -2.93
N GLY A 101 16.15 -15.84 -2.41
CA GLY A 101 16.68 -17.10 -1.87
C GLY A 101 16.90 -17.12 -0.36
N GLU A 102 16.63 -16.02 0.34
CA GLU A 102 16.74 -15.96 1.80
C GLU A 102 15.41 -16.23 2.48
N THR A 103 15.49 -16.78 3.69
CA THR A 103 14.36 -16.82 4.61
C THR A 103 14.33 -15.52 5.41
N LEU A 104 13.20 -14.82 5.39
CA LEU A 104 12.95 -13.62 6.17
C LEU A 104 11.98 -13.92 7.33
N THR A 105 12.16 -13.19 8.40
CA THR A 105 11.16 -13.06 9.48
C THR A 105 10.56 -11.67 9.43
N ARG A 106 9.22 -11.59 9.36
CA ARG A 106 8.46 -10.37 9.54
C ARG A 106 7.88 -10.33 10.94
N THR A 107 8.25 -9.34 11.72
CA THR A 107 7.62 -9.01 13.00
C THR A 107 6.70 -7.84 12.82
N GLN A 108 5.40 -8.00 13.09
CA GLN A 108 4.41 -6.92 13.11
C GLN A 108 4.12 -6.52 14.57
N GLU A 109 4.02 -5.21 14.82
CA GLU A 109 3.65 -4.66 16.12
C GLU A 109 2.66 -3.49 15.94
N ILE A 110 1.54 -3.51 16.67
CA ILE A 110 0.67 -2.34 16.77
C ILE A 110 1.37 -1.32 17.66
N SER A 111 1.99 -0.33 17.07
CA SER A 111 2.81 0.68 17.75
C SER A 111 1.98 1.80 18.36
N SER A 112 0.83 2.12 17.76
CA SER A 112 -0.08 3.12 18.31
C SER A 112 -1.53 2.87 17.91
N VAL A 113 -2.46 3.29 18.78
CA VAL A 113 -3.90 3.32 18.51
C VAL A 113 -4.43 4.64 19.05
N THR A 114 -4.92 5.52 18.18
CA THR A 114 -5.31 6.88 18.52
C THR A 114 -6.74 7.18 18.06
N PRO A 115 -7.71 7.28 18.98
CA PRO A 115 -9.04 7.78 18.66
C PRO A 115 -8.97 9.27 18.33
N LYS A 116 -9.74 9.69 17.32
CA LYS A 116 -9.94 11.11 16.96
C LYS A 116 -11.39 11.35 16.60
N GLU A 117 -11.85 12.56 16.87
CA GLU A 117 -13.12 13.04 16.38
C GLU A 117 -12.86 14.09 15.29
N GLY A 118 -13.37 13.83 14.10
CA GLY A 118 -13.22 14.69 12.95
C GLY A 118 -14.55 15.29 12.51
N LYS A 119 -14.51 16.18 11.52
CA LYS A 119 -15.73 16.78 10.94
C LYS A 119 -16.71 15.75 10.37
N THR A 120 -16.23 14.55 10.05
CA THR A 120 -17.01 13.46 9.43
C THR A 120 -17.33 12.32 10.41
N GLY A 121 -17.20 12.54 11.72
CA GLY A 121 -17.48 11.56 12.76
C GLY A 121 -16.22 10.98 13.43
N LYS A 122 -16.41 9.87 14.13
CA LYS A 122 -15.34 9.19 14.90
C LYS A 122 -14.37 8.47 13.95
N LEU A 123 -13.09 8.58 14.29
CA LEU A 123 -11.98 7.95 13.59
C LEU A 123 -11.11 7.20 14.61
N LEU A 124 -10.53 6.07 14.19
CA LEU A 124 -9.48 5.39 14.96
C LEU A 124 -8.28 5.21 14.04
N PHE A 125 -7.17 5.81 14.39
CA PHE A 125 -5.89 5.63 13.72
C PHE A 125 -5.12 4.50 14.37
N VAL A 126 -4.62 3.57 13.57
CA VAL A 126 -3.81 2.44 14.03
C VAL A 126 -2.53 2.44 13.22
N SER A 127 -1.38 2.57 13.88
CA SER A 127 -0.08 2.42 13.23
C SER A 127 0.50 1.04 13.54
N VAL A 128 0.90 0.35 12.48
CA VAL A 128 1.51 -0.97 12.55
C VAL A 128 2.95 -0.87 12.06
N LYS A 129 3.89 -1.18 12.93
CA LYS A 129 5.31 -1.31 12.59
C LYS A 129 5.59 -2.73 12.14
N GLU A 130 6.21 -2.88 10.99
CA GLU A 130 6.68 -4.14 10.44
C GLU A 130 8.20 -4.10 10.29
N THR A 131 8.87 -5.12 10.79
CA THR A 131 10.32 -5.27 10.67
C THR A 131 10.60 -6.55 9.90
N TYR A 132 11.35 -6.44 8.82
CA TYR A 132 11.77 -7.55 7.98
C TYR A 132 13.24 -7.82 8.20
N ALA A 133 13.57 -8.97 8.75
CA ALA A 133 14.92 -9.37 9.08
C ALA A 133 15.27 -10.72 8.42
N GLY A 134 16.48 -10.82 7.92
CA GLY A 134 17.03 -12.03 7.32
C GLY A 134 18.39 -12.40 7.93
N PRO A 135 19.15 -13.26 7.27
CA PRO A 135 20.45 -13.73 7.77
C PRO A 135 21.49 -12.61 8.00
N ARG A 136 21.30 -11.44 7.34
CA ARG A 136 22.20 -10.28 7.45
C ARG A 136 21.67 -9.21 8.43
N GLY A 137 20.62 -9.51 9.20
CA GLY A 137 19.99 -8.57 10.11
C GLY A 137 18.75 -7.92 9.50
N VAL A 138 18.39 -6.71 10.00
CA VAL A 138 17.23 -5.96 9.52
C VAL A 138 17.49 -5.42 8.13
N GLY A 139 16.66 -5.78 7.17
CA GLY A 139 16.74 -5.26 5.81
C GLY A 139 15.77 -4.08 5.59
N MET A 140 14.59 -4.11 6.20
CA MET A 140 13.59 -3.06 6.04
C MET A 140 12.74 -2.89 7.29
N VAL A 141 12.34 -1.65 7.55
CA VAL A 141 11.30 -1.29 8.53
C VAL A 141 10.20 -0.54 7.81
N GLN A 142 8.95 -0.94 8.04
CA GLN A 142 7.77 -0.30 7.46
C GLN A 142 6.80 0.10 8.56
N ASN A 143 6.25 1.31 8.48
CA ASN A 143 5.18 1.77 9.34
C ASN A 143 3.94 2.02 8.48
N ASN A 144 2.87 1.26 8.73
CA ASN A 144 1.60 1.36 8.02
C ASN A 144 0.58 2.11 8.88
N ASP A 145 -0.06 3.10 8.30
CA ASP A 145 -1.15 3.82 8.94
C ASP A 145 -2.50 3.36 8.38
N ILE A 146 -3.36 2.91 9.29
CA ILE A 146 -4.69 2.40 8.99
C ILE A 146 -5.70 3.26 9.73
N VAL A 147 -6.79 3.64 9.06
CA VAL A 147 -7.87 4.43 9.61
C VAL A 147 -9.16 3.65 9.60
N TYR A 148 -9.78 3.53 10.76
CA TYR A 148 -11.16 3.07 10.90
C TYR A 148 -12.08 4.27 11.00
N ARG A 149 -13.24 4.21 10.37
CA ARG A 149 -14.23 5.30 10.36
C ARG A 149 -15.67 4.78 10.37
N GLU A 150 -16.57 5.65 10.80
CA GLU A 150 -18.00 5.41 10.71
C GLU A 150 -18.47 5.22 9.25
N ALA A 151 -19.59 4.50 9.08
CA ALA A 151 -20.29 4.50 7.80
C ALA A 151 -20.82 5.92 7.49
N PRO A 152 -20.88 6.32 6.21
CA PRO A 152 -21.52 7.58 5.84
C PRO A 152 -22.99 7.59 6.29
N LYS A 153 -23.45 8.71 6.85
CA LYS A 153 -24.82 8.83 7.39
C LYS A 153 -25.92 8.64 6.33
N ASP A 154 -25.63 8.91 5.07
CA ASP A 154 -26.61 8.88 3.98
C ASP A 154 -26.25 7.89 2.86
N GLY A 155 -25.39 6.90 3.13
CA GLY A 155 -24.94 5.94 2.11
C GLY A 155 -24.08 6.53 0.98
N ALA A 156 -23.95 7.85 0.93
CA ALA A 156 -23.22 8.54 -0.09
C ALA A 156 -21.71 8.57 0.22
N ASN A 157 -20.92 7.84 -0.56
CA ASN A 157 -19.49 8.01 -0.66
C ASN A 157 -19.18 9.28 -1.48
N THR A 158 -19.43 10.46 -0.94
CA THR A 158 -19.01 11.68 -1.62
C THR A 158 -17.48 11.78 -1.50
N PRO A 159 -16.73 11.61 -2.59
CA PRO A 159 -15.29 11.78 -2.55
C PRO A 159 -14.94 13.22 -2.14
N PRO A 160 -13.81 13.45 -1.47
CA PRO A 160 -13.36 14.80 -1.19
C PRO A 160 -13.19 15.58 -2.52
N PRO A 161 -13.33 16.92 -2.49
CA PRO A 161 -13.09 17.72 -3.68
C PRO A 161 -11.70 17.41 -4.26
N PRO A 162 -11.58 17.25 -5.59
CA PRO A 162 -10.32 16.93 -6.22
C PRO A 162 -9.29 18.04 -5.95
N LYS A 163 -8.05 17.62 -5.70
CA LYS A 163 -6.92 18.53 -5.51
C LYS A 163 -6.08 18.52 -6.78
N PRO A 164 -5.62 19.67 -7.30
CA PRO A 164 -4.69 19.68 -8.42
C PRO A 164 -3.37 19.00 -7.99
N ALA A 165 -2.79 18.22 -8.90
CA ALA A 165 -1.45 17.68 -8.74
C ALA A 165 -0.40 18.75 -9.06
N PRO A 166 0.86 18.63 -8.57
CA PRO A 166 1.97 19.45 -9.03
C PRO A 166 2.15 19.30 -10.54
N THR A 167 2.46 20.39 -11.24
CA THR A 167 2.65 20.44 -12.72
C THR A 167 4.10 20.25 -13.13
N GLU A 168 5.03 20.70 -12.28
CA GLU A 168 6.47 20.65 -12.54
C GLU A 168 7.03 19.29 -12.17
N ALA A 169 7.13 18.40 -13.15
CA ALA A 169 7.70 17.06 -12.99
C ALA A 169 8.99 16.95 -13.80
N GLN A 170 10.08 16.51 -13.15
CA GLN A 170 11.31 16.13 -13.83
C GLN A 170 11.24 14.69 -14.35
N TRP A 171 10.61 13.80 -13.58
CA TRP A 171 10.31 12.42 -13.96
C TRP A 171 8.83 12.26 -14.22
N ARG A 172 8.47 11.55 -15.30
CA ARG A 172 7.07 11.26 -15.62
C ARG A 172 6.95 9.97 -16.39
N ARG A 173 6.04 9.10 -15.93
CA ARG A 173 5.66 7.88 -16.66
C ARG A 173 4.13 7.78 -16.70
N THR A 174 3.58 7.50 -17.87
CA THR A 174 2.15 7.20 -18.05
C THR A 174 1.91 5.71 -17.82
N ILE A 175 0.89 5.40 -17.04
CA ILE A 175 0.47 4.03 -16.71
C ILE A 175 -0.93 3.82 -17.26
N ASN A 176 -1.11 2.70 -17.95
CA ASN A 176 -2.41 2.20 -18.39
C ASN A 176 -2.86 1.08 -17.43
N PRO A 177 -3.76 1.34 -16.49
CA PRO A 177 -4.15 0.38 -15.46
C PRO A 177 -5.20 -0.59 -16.00
N ASP A 178 -4.82 -1.46 -16.95
CA ASP A 178 -5.73 -2.43 -17.49
C ASP A 178 -6.05 -3.57 -16.52
N PRO A 179 -7.16 -4.32 -16.73
CA PRO A 179 -7.57 -5.40 -15.82
C PRO A 179 -6.52 -6.51 -15.66
N VAL A 180 -5.66 -6.73 -16.67
CA VAL A 180 -4.61 -7.78 -16.61
C VAL A 180 -3.51 -7.36 -15.64
N MET A 181 -3.07 -6.08 -15.69
CA MET A 181 -2.11 -5.53 -14.73
C MET A 181 -2.64 -5.65 -13.30
N LEU A 182 -3.90 -5.25 -13.07
CA LEU A 182 -4.53 -5.31 -11.75
C LEU A 182 -4.65 -6.76 -11.25
N PHE A 183 -5.05 -7.70 -12.12
CA PHE A 183 -5.09 -9.11 -11.80
C PHE A 183 -3.69 -9.66 -11.45
N LYS A 184 -2.68 -9.39 -12.27
CA LYS A 184 -1.30 -9.83 -12.01
C LYS A 184 -0.81 -9.34 -10.65
N TYR A 185 -1.05 -8.07 -10.32
CA TYR A 185 -0.66 -7.53 -9.02
C TYR A 185 -1.44 -8.16 -7.86
N SER A 186 -2.77 -8.35 -8.00
CA SER A 186 -3.57 -9.10 -7.02
C SER A 186 -3.04 -10.52 -6.83
N ALA A 187 -2.67 -11.21 -7.90
CA ALA A 187 -2.19 -12.59 -7.86
C ALA A 187 -0.85 -12.71 -7.11
N VAL A 188 0.12 -11.85 -7.42
CA VAL A 188 1.46 -11.93 -6.79
C VAL A 188 1.46 -11.44 -5.34
N THR A 189 0.54 -10.56 -4.96
CA THR A 189 0.36 -10.09 -3.58
C THR A 189 -0.68 -10.87 -2.79
N PHE A 190 -1.31 -11.87 -3.43
CA PHE A 190 -2.44 -12.63 -2.90
C PHE A 190 -3.57 -11.75 -2.37
N ASN A 191 -3.80 -10.62 -3.03
CA ASN A 191 -4.83 -9.66 -2.64
C ASN A 191 -6.19 -10.06 -3.21
N GLY A 192 -7.04 -10.61 -2.36
CA GLY A 192 -8.38 -11.09 -2.72
C GLY A 192 -9.47 -10.01 -2.78
N HIS A 193 -9.16 -8.72 -2.55
CA HIS A 193 -10.17 -7.67 -2.55
C HIS A 193 -10.81 -7.49 -3.93
N ARG A 194 -12.11 -7.77 -4.01
CA ARG A 194 -12.86 -7.87 -5.28
C ARG A 194 -12.87 -6.58 -6.11
N ILE A 195 -12.76 -5.43 -5.49
CA ILE A 195 -12.75 -4.14 -6.23
C ILE A 195 -11.62 -4.03 -7.26
N HIS A 196 -10.58 -4.85 -7.16
CA HIS A 196 -9.42 -4.80 -8.04
C HIS A 196 -9.53 -5.72 -9.26
N TYR A 197 -10.43 -6.74 -9.23
CA TYR A 197 -10.54 -7.73 -10.32
C TYR A 197 -11.97 -8.12 -10.67
N ASP A 198 -12.96 -7.87 -9.82
CA ASP A 198 -14.37 -8.15 -10.08
C ASP A 198 -15.10 -6.84 -10.39
N ARG A 199 -15.19 -6.53 -11.69
CA ARG A 199 -15.81 -5.29 -12.18
C ARG A 199 -17.27 -5.19 -11.76
N THR A 200 -18.02 -6.30 -11.82
CA THR A 200 -19.44 -6.31 -11.44
C THR A 200 -19.62 -5.92 -9.97
N TYR A 201 -18.80 -6.50 -9.11
CA TYR A 201 -18.79 -6.15 -7.67
C TYR A 201 -18.37 -4.69 -7.45
N ALA A 202 -17.27 -4.26 -8.06
CA ALA A 202 -16.76 -2.90 -7.90
C ALA A 202 -17.80 -1.83 -8.31
N MET A 203 -18.53 -2.07 -9.40
CA MET A 203 -19.52 -1.11 -9.92
C MET A 203 -20.86 -1.20 -9.21
N ASN A 204 -21.39 -2.40 -9.00
CA ASN A 204 -22.77 -2.57 -8.53
C ASN A 204 -22.91 -2.60 -7.02
N GLU A 205 -21.91 -3.11 -6.30
CA GLU A 205 -21.94 -3.23 -4.83
C GLU A 205 -21.20 -2.05 -4.16
N GLU A 206 -20.05 -1.63 -4.72
CA GLU A 206 -19.23 -0.55 -4.14
C GLU A 206 -19.46 0.82 -4.80
N GLY A 207 -20.13 0.86 -5.97
CA GLY A 207 -20.48 2.09 -6.66
C GLY A 207 -19.31 2.81 -7.33
N TYR A 208 -18.22 2.10 -7.62
CA TYR A 208 -17.07 2.65 -8.33
C TYR A 208 -17.31 2.69 -9.86
N PRO A 209 -16.65 3.60 -10.60
CA PRO A 209 -16.82 3.70 -12.06
C PRO A 209 -16.13 2.56 -12.83
N GLY A 210 -15.31 1.76 -12.19
CA GLY A 210 -14.56 0.66 -12.76
C GLY A 210 -13.76 -0.08 -11.69
N LEU A 211 -12.75 -0.86 -12.10
CA LEU A 211 -11.83 -1.50 -11.17
C LEU A 211 -10.94 -0.46 -10.51
N VAL A 212 -10.75 -0.60 -9.21
CA VAL A 212 -9.90 0.31 -8.43
C VAL A 212 -8.43 -0.12 -8.55
N VAL A 213 -7.54 0.81 -8.86
CA VAL A 213 -6.09 0.56 -8.83
C VAL A 213 -5.65 0.41 -7.37
N HIS A 214 -4.90 -0.64 -7.06
CA HIS A 214 -4.42 -0.88 -5.69
C HIS A 214 -3.56 0.28 -5.18
N GLY A 215 -3.82 0.76 -3.99
CA GLY A 215 -2.95 1.75 -3.34
C GLY A 215 -1.48 1.31 -3.26
N PRO A 216 -1.18 0.07 -2.82
CA PRO A 216 0.17 -0.48 -2.86
C PRO A 216 0.78 -0.56 -4.27
N LEU A 217 0.01 -0.85 -5.32
CA LEU A 217 0.51 -0.82 -6.71
C LEU A 217 0.95 0.59 -7.11
N ILE A 218 0.17 1.62 -6.76
CA ILE A 218 0.55 3.00 -7.05
C ILE A 218 1.85 3.34 -6.30
N GLY A 219 1.98 2.97 -5.02
CA GLY A 219 3.22 3.12 -4.25
C GLY A 219 4.39 2.37 -4.90
N THR A 220 4.16 1.13 -5.36
CA THR A 220 5.14 0.34 -6.12
C THR A 220 5.60 1.07 -7.39
N LEU A 221 4.67 1.61 -8.17
CA LEU A 221 4.99 2.34 -9.41
C LEU A 221 5.77 3.64 -9.15
N LEU A 222 5.56 4.29 -8.01
CA LEU A 222 6.38 5.44 -7.59
C LEU A 222 7.81 5.01 -7.21
N MET A 223 7.97 3.90 -6.46
CA MET A 223 9.31 3.33 -6.19
C MET A 223 9.98 2.83 -7.46
N ASP A 224 9.21 2.25 -8.38
CA ASP A 224 9.68 1.80 -9.69
C ASP A 224 10.18 2.97 -10.56
N LEU A 225 9.48 4.12 -10.52
CA LEU A 225 9.93 5.35 -11.17
C LEU A 225 11.31 5.75 -10.65
N CYS A 226 11.52 5.76 -9.32
CA CYS A 226 12.82 6.05 -8.73
C CYS A 226 13.92 5.11 -9.24
N ARG A 227 13.67 3.80 -9.29
CA ARG A 227 14.63 2.80 -9.78
C ARG A 227 14.97 2.96 -11.27
N ARG A 228 14.03 3.39 -12.09
CA ARG A 228 14.24 3.62 -13.53
C ARG A 228 15.04 4.89 -13.81
N GLU A 229 14.78 5.94 -13.02
CA GLU A 229 15.42 7.24 -13.22
C GLU A 229 16.78 7.36 -12.49
N ARG A 230 16.97 6.58 -11.42
CA ARG A 230 18.22 6.52 -10.65
C ARG A 230 18.62 5.04 -10.41
N PRO A 231 19.04 4.31 -11.47
CA PRO A 231 19.29 2.87 -11.39
C PRO A 231 20.51 2.50 -10.53
N ASP A 232 21.46 3.42 -10.36
CA ASP A 232 22.68 3.21 -9.59
C ASP A 232 22.54 3.61 -8.11
N ASP A 233 21.45 4.30 -7.74
CA ASP A 233 21.20 4.77 -6.39
C ASP A 233 20.25 3.85 -5.64
N LYS A 234 20.44 3.78 -4.32
CA LYS A 234 19.56 3.02 -3.45
C LYS A 234 18.53 3.94 -2.78
N LEU A 235 17.28 3.49 -2.73
CA LEU A 235 16.29 4.13 -1.86
C LEU A 235 16.71 3.91 -0.41
N ALA A 236 16.87 5.00 0.35
CA ALA A 236 17.07 4.98 1.79
C ALA A 236 15.72 4.99 2.52
N THR A 237 14.80 5.87 2.09
CA THR A 237 13.43 5.91 2.61
C THR A 237 12.42 6.09 1.48
N PHE A 238 11.20 5.63 1.74
CA PHE A 238 10.05 5.91 0.87
C PHE A 238 8.79 6.04 1.70
N SER A 239 8.05 7.11 1.48
CA SER A 239 6.73 7.28 2.10
C SER A 239 5.67 7.59 1.05
N PHE A 240 4.43 7.18 1.31
CA PHE A 240 3.30 7.55 0.46
C PHE A 240 2.00 7.62 1.24
N ARG A 241 1.07 8.42 0.73
CA ARG A 241 -0.27 8.60 1.26
C ARG A 241 -1.29 8.69 0.14
N ALA A 242 -2.34 7.87 0.23
CA ALA A 242 -3.47 7.95 -0.68
C ALA A 242 -4.26 9.26 -0.48
N VAL A 243 -4.67 9.87 -1.57
CA VAL A 243 -5.46 11.13 -1.61
C VAL A 243 -6.82 10.88 -2.24
N ALA A 244 -6.85 10.24 -3.42
CA ALA A 244 -8.06 9.87 -4.15
C ALA A 244 -7.84 8.53 -4.88
N PRO A 245 -8.90 7.75 -5.13
CA PRO A 245 -8.77 6.51 -5.88
C PRO A 245 -8.42 6.77 -7.35
N LEU A 246 -7.71 5.81 -7.95
CA LEU A 246 -7.53 5.67 -9.40
C LEU A 246 -8.30 4.46 -9.89
N PHE A 247 -8.75 4.52 -11.14
CA PHE A 247 -9.56 3.48 -11.76
C PHE A 247 -8.95 3.04 -13.08
N ASP A 248 -9.29 1.84 -13.52
CA ASP A 248 -8.86 1.30 -14.81
C ASP A 248 -9.59 1.89 -16.03
N THR A 249 -10.40 2.92 -15.80
CA THR A 249 -11.18 3.60 -16.84
C THR A 249 -10.39 4.64 -17.64
N ALA A 250 -9.23 5.06 -17.14
CA ALA A 250 -8.36 6.03 -17.81
C ALA A 250 -6.89 5.84 -17.41
N PRO A 251 -5.93 6.26 -18.25
CA PRO A 251 -4.53 6.33 -17.88
C PRO A 251 -4.29 7.30 -16.72
N PHE A 252 -3.22 7.08 -15.98
CA PHE A 252 -2.74 8.02 -14.97
C PHE A 252 -1.22 8.19 -15.09
N THR A 253 -0.67 9.18 -14.40
CA THR A 253 0.77 9.42 -14.40
C THR A 253 1.37 9.22 -13.02
N VAL A 254 2.58 8.65 -12.97
CA VAL A 254 3.49 8.72 -11.82
C VAL A 254 4.60 9.70 -12.13
N ASN A 255 4.91 10.56 -11.16
CA ASN A 255 5.71 11.74 -11.38
C ASN A 255 6.69 11.95 -10.21
N GLY A 256 7.80 12.66 -10.48
CA GLY A 256 8.79 13.03 -9.46
C GLY A 256 9.47 14.36 -9.78
N ALA A 257 9.82 15.10 -8.72
CA ALA A 257 10.63 16.30 -8.78
C ALA A 257 11.52 16.41 -7.53
N PRO A 258 12.73 17.01 -7.63
CA PRO A 258 13.56 17.28 -6.46
C PRO A 258 12.80 18.14 -5.45
N LYS A 259 12.91 17.81 -4.18
CA LYS A 259 12.27 18.57 -3.11
C LYS A 259 13.18 19.73 -2.71
N ASP A 260 12.68 20.97 -2.81
CA ASP A 260 13.40 22.19 -2.40
C ASP A 260 14.83 22.33 -3.02
N GLY A 261 15.04 21.72 -4.20
CA GLY A 261 16.34 21.71 -4.88
C GLY A 261 17.36 20.70 -4.33
N ASP A 262 16.93 19.85 -3.37
CA ASP A 262 17.74 18.76 -2.84
C ASP A 262 17.67 17.55 -3.80
N ASN A 263 18.82 17.13 -4.31
CA ASN A 263 18.94 16.00 -5.23
C ASN A 263 18.74 14.62 -4.55
N ASP A 264 18.84 14.55 -3.24
CA ASP A 264 18.71 13.29 -2.49
C ASP A 264 17.28 13.09 -1.94
N THR A 265 16.48 14.16 -1.92
CA THR A 265 15.06 14.10 -1.49
C THR A 265 14.14 14.45 -2.66
N TRP A 266 13.20 13.58 -2.96
CA TRP A 266 12.27 13.70 -4.08
C TRP A 266 10.82 13.69 -3.65
N SER A 267 10.07 14.66 -4.10
CA SER A 267 8.61 14.65 -4.04
C SER A 267 8.06 13.79 -5.17
N LEU A 268 7.20 12.84 -4.83
CA LEU A 268 6.61 11.90 -5.78
C LEU A 268 5.08 12.02 -5.73
N TRP A 269 4.41 11.83 -6.88
CA TRP A 269 2.95 11.84 -6.91
C TRP A 269 2.38 11.03 -8.07
N ALA A 270 1.15 10.52 -7.86
CA ALA A 270 0.32 10.01 -8.93
C ALA A 270 -0.82 10.98 -9.22
N ALA A 271 -1.08 11.23 -10.49
CA ALA A 271 -2.15 12.12 -10.97
C ALA A 271 -3.03 11.40 -12.01
N ASN A 272 -4.36 11.58 -11.90
CA ASN A 272 -5.28 11.04 -12.90
C ASN A 272 -5.18 11.82 -14.24
N ASP A 273 -5.95 11.37 -15.22
CA ASP A 273 -6.04 11.97 -16.56
C ASP A 273 -6.52 13.44 -16.59
N GLN A 274 -7.19 13.88 -15.51
CA GLN A 274 -7.64 15.26 -15.32
C GLN A 274 -6.61 16.14 -14.58
N GLY A 275 -5.44 15.59 -14.23
CA GLY A 275 -4.41 16.30 -13.47
C GLY A 275 -4.70 16.43 -11.98
N HIS A 276 -5.60 15.62 -11.44
CA HIS A 276 -5.87 15.63 -10.00
C HIS A 276 -4.95 14.67 -9.24
N LEU A 277 -4.52 15.11 -8.05
CA LEU A 277 -3.65 14.35 -7.16
C LEU A 277 -4.39 13.13 -6.58
N CYS A 278 -3.84 11.93 -6.80
CA CYS A 278 -4.39 10.67 -6.29
C CYS A 278 -3.51 10.03 -5.22
N MET A 279 -2.21 10.20 -5.31
CA MET A 279 -1.26 9.77 -4.28
C MET A 279 -0.12 10.79 -4.20
N GLN A 280 0.35 11.04 -3.00
CA GLN A 280 1.58 11.79 -2.77
C GLN A 280 2.60 10.91 -2.06
N GLY A 281 3.88 11.09 -2.35
CA GLY A 281 4.97 10.35 -1.75
C GLY A 281 6.24 11.19 -1.65
N GLU A 282 7.20 10.63 -0.96
CA GLU A 282 8.54 11.18 -0.83
C GLU A 282 9.54 10.03 -0.81
N ALA A 283 10.66 10.22 -1.47
CA ALA A 283 11.76 9.29 -1.48
C ALA A 283 13.06 9.99 -1.11
N THR A 284 13.93 9.31 -0.36
CA THR A 284 15.33 9.72 -0.17
C THR A 284 16.25 8.64 -0.69
N PHE A 285 17.40 9.07 -1.20
CA PHE A 285 18.45 8.19 -1.70
C PHE A 285 19.67 8.24 -0.77
N GLY A 286 20.41 7.13 -0.69
CA GLY A 286 21.60 6.98 0.14
C GLY A 286 22.67 6.14 -0.50
#